data_bb801dc55c45279ccc0452735703481f
#
_entry.id   bb801dc55c45279ccc0452735703481f
#
_cell.length_a   1.000
_cell.length_b   1.000
_cell.length_c   1.000
_cell.angle_alpha   90.00
_cell.angle_beta   90.00
_cell.angle_gamma   90.00
#
_symmetry.space_group_name_H-M   'P 1'
#
loop_
_entity.id
_entity.type
_entity.pdbx_description
1 polymer ?
#
loop_
_entity_poly.entity_id
_entity_poly.type
_entity_poly.pdbx_seq_one_letter_code
_entity_poly.pdbx_strand_id
1 'polypeptide(L)'
;MITSKDIAKMLDHSLLKPEMDKETVRKGCEIAKKYDTASVCVKPCDLALASEVLAGTDVKLSTVIGFPHGSNKTAVKLLEAGIAMDEGAVELDMVLNIGRLISGDFDLVEADIKAVVDAAHARNVIVKVIFENAYLNDEQKNKACALCASAGADFVKTSSGYAPSGATIADLKLMRAASPDHVRVKAAGGVRTLDAVLACRAVGCTRCGATATIAIVEEAEKREKAGTLVEIDPDTAALGEGY
;
A
#
# COMPACT_ATOMS: atom_id res chain seq x y z
N MET A 1 22.18 -10.75 2.23
CA MET A 1 21.33 -11.91 2.68
C MET A 1 20.02 -11.31 3.14
N ILE A 2 18.89 -11.87 2.75
CA ILE A 2 17.55 -11.41 3.18
C ILE A 2 17.34 -11.91 4.61
N THR A 3 16.75 -11.07 5.47
CA THR A 3 16.36 -11.44 6.84
C THR A 3 14.85 -11.42 6.99
N SER A 4 14.33 -12.09 8.01
CA SER A 4 12.90 -12.03 8.38
C SER A 4 12.47 -10.60 8.73
N LYS A 5 13.38 -9.80 9.28
CA LYS A 5 13.16 -8.39 9.55
C LYS A 5 12.99 -7.58 8.25
N ASP A 6 13.77 -7.86 7.20
CA ASP A 6 13.59 -7.21 5.89
C ASP A 6 12.21 -7.50 5.32
N ILE A 7 11.73 -8.74 5.47
CA ILE A 7 10.38 -9.14 5.06
C ILE A 7 9.31 -8.41 5.88
N ALA A 8 9.43 -8.38 7.20
CA ALA A 8 8.50 -7.66 8.08
C ALA A 8 8.40 -6.17 7.70
N LYS A 9 9.55 -5.54 7.41
CA LYS A 9 9.62 -4.13 6.99
C LYS A 9 9.15 -3.86 5.54
N MET A 10 8.77 -4.89 4.80
CA MET A 10 8.00 -4.74 3.56
C MET A 10 6.49 -4.78 3.78
N LEU A 11 6.00 -5.22 4.94
CA LEU A 11 4.57 -5.42 5.16
C LEU A 11 3.87 -4.16 5.69
N ASP A 12 2.81 -3.74 4.99
CA ASP A 12 1.79 -2.86 5.51
C ASP A 12 0.63 -3.75 5.96
N HIS A 13 0.49 -3.96 7.28
CA HIS A 13 -0.58 -4.79 7.83
C HIS A 13 -1.92 -4.11 7.65
N SER A 14 -2.83 -4.72 6.87
CA SER A 14 -4.07 -4.09 6.44
C SER A 14 -5.26 -4.48 7.31
N LEU A 15 -5.96 -3.47 7.86
CA LEU A 15 -7.15 -3.59 8.72
C LEU A 15 -8.29 -2.74 8.13
N LEU A 16 -8.64 -3.02 6.86
CA LEU A 16 -9.53 -2.15 6.07
C LEU A 16 -10.93 -2.72 5.87
N LYS A 17 -11.19 -3.99 6.22
CA LYS A 17 -12.51 -4.58 6.01
C LYS A 17 -13.58 -3.84 6.82
N PRO A 18 -14.74 -3.53 6.21
CA PRO A 18 -15.77 -2.70 6.86
C PRO A 18 -16.37 -3.34 8.09
N GLU A 19 -16.42 -4.67 8.16
CA GLU A 19 -16.95 -5.43 9.29
C GLU A 19 -16.00 -5.57 10.49
N MET A 20 -14.74 -5.10 10.38
CA MET A 20 -13.81 -5.14 11.51
C MET A 20 -14.26 -4.20 12.62
N ASP A 21 -14.55 -4.77 13.78
CA ASP A 21 -14.85 -4.05 15.00
C ASP A 21 -13.57 -3.55 15.71
N LYS A 22 -13.75 -2.74 16.76
CA LYS A 22 -12.64 -2.13 17.51
C LYS A 22 -11.67 -3.17 18.09
N GLU A 23 -12.19 -4.31 18.55
CA GLU A 23 -11.36 -5.37 19.16
C GLU A 23 -10.50 -6.06 18.08
N THR A 24 -11.05 -6.31 16.89
CA THR A 24 -10.35 -6.85 15.74
C THR A 24 -9.25 -5.90 15.26
N VAL A 25 -9.55 -4.60 15.20
CA VAL A 25 -8.55 -3.58 14.84
C VAL A 25 -7.43 -3.50 15.88
N ARG A 26 -7.75 -3.49 17.18
CA ARG A 26 -6.76 -3.51 18.28
C ARG A 26 -5.83 -4.71 18.16
N LYS A 27 -6.37 -5.92 18.01
CA LYS A 27 -5.59 -7.16 17.81
C LYS A 27 -4.69 -7.09 16.57
N GLY A 28 -5.19 -6.54 15.48
CA GLY A 28 -4.38 -6.35 14.27
C GLY A 28 -3.21 -5.39 14.49
N CYS A 29 -3.42 -4.28 15.21
CA CYS A 29 -2.34 -3.36 15.58
C CYS A 29 -1.29 -4.05 16.50
N GLU A 30 -1.72 -4.87 17.47
CA GLU A 30 -0.80 -5.65 18.32
C GLU A 30 0.00 -6.70 17.52
N ILE A 31 -0.60 -7.32 16.48
CA ILE A 31 0.12 -8.22 15.56
C ILE A 31 1.21 -7.43 14.83
N ALA A 32 0.89 -6.29 14.26
CA ALA A 32 1.85 -5.47 13.53
C ALA A 32 3.00 -4.99 14.44
N LYS A 33 2.69 -4.61 15.69
CA LYS A 33 3.66 -4.26 16.72
C LYS A 33 4.57 -5.42 17.07
N LYS A 34 3.99 -6.62 17.31
CA LYS A 34 4.75 -7.84 17.63
C LYS A 34 5.75 -8.22 16.55
N TYR A 35 5.35 -8.13 15.29
CA TYR A 35 6.18 -8.52 14.15
C TYR A 35 6.96 -7.35 13.54
N ASP A 36 6.90 -6.17 14.14
CA ASP A 36 7.62 -4.96 13.72
C ASP A 36 7.46 -4.67 12.22
N THR A 37 6.19 -4.67 11.73
CA THR A 37 5.91 -4.40 10.31
C THR A 37 6.29 -2.97 9.91
N ALA A 38 6.33 -2.69 8.60
CA ALA A 38 6.59 -1.33 8.12
C ALA A 38 5.50 -0.36 8.57
N SER A 39 4.23 -0.75 8.40
CA SER A 39 3.09 0.07 8.84
C SER A 39 1.88 -0.80 9.21
N VAL A 40 0.91 -0.16 9.86
CA VAL A 40 -0.49 -0.61 9.92
C VAL A 40 -1.32 0.34 9.09
N CYS A 41 -2.16 -0.18 8.20
CA CYS A 41 -3.10 0.60 7.42
C CYS A 41 -4.52 0.34 7.92
N VAL A 42 -5.13 1.36 8.54
CA VAL A 42 -6.47 1.29 9.14
C VAL A 42 -7.50 2.13 8.37
N LYS A 43 -8.77 1.90 8.63
CA LYS A 43 -9.84 2.80 8.18
C LYS A 43 -9.68 4.17 8.86
N PRO A 44 -10.04 5.29 8.23
CA PRO A 44 -9.92 6.61 8.84
C PRO A 44 -10.53 6.71 10.23
N CYS A 45 -11.69 6.08 10.47
CA CYS A 45 -12.37 6.09 11.76
C CYS A 45 -11.64 5.33 12.90
N ASP A 46 -10.62 4.54 12.57
CA ASP A 46 -9.86 3.73 13.53
C ASP A 46 -8.48 4.34 13.85
N LEU A 47 -8.14 5.52 13.30
CA LEU A 47 -6.83 6.15 13.46
C LEU A 47 -6.47 6.41 14.93
N ALA A 48 -7.38 6.99 15.70
CA ALA A 48 -7.15 7.29 17.12
C ALA A 48 -6.83 6.01 17.93
N LEU A 49 -7.58 4.92 17.67
CA LEU A 49 -7.34 3.63 18.30
C LEU A 49 -5.97 3.05 17.90
N ALA A 50 -5.64 3.08 16.61
CA ALA A 50 -4.37 2.56 16.12
C ALA A 50 -3.18 3.38 16.64
N SER A 51 -3.31 4.71 16.69
CA SER A 51 -2.30 5.62 17.26
C SER A 51 -2.00 5.29 18.72
N GLU A 52 -3.05 5.04 19.54
CA GLU A 52 -2.90 4.61 20.94
C GLU A 52 -2.09 3.31 21.06
N VAL A 53 -2.46 2.27 20.27
CA VAL A 53 -1.82 0.95 20.36
C VAL A 53 -0.37 0.97 19.86
N LEU A 54 -0.09 1.75 18.83
CA LEU A 54 1.24 1.82 18.21
C LEU A 54 2.20 2.79 18.90
N ALA A 55 1.74 3.50 19.92
CA ALA A 55 2.57 4.47 20.64
C ALA A 55 3.89 3.85 21.13
N GLY A 56 5.01 4.54 20.87
CA GLY A 56 6.35 4.10 21.26
C GLY A 56 6.95 2.97 20.40
N THR A 57 6.32 2.60 19.29
CA THR A 57 6.85 1.61 18.33
C THR A 57 7.41 2.29 17.08
N ASP A 58 8.14 1.53 16.24
CA ASP A 58 8.62 1.97 14.92
C ASP A 58 7.61 1.71 13.80
N VAL A 59 6.51 1.03 14.08
CA VAL A 59 5.45 0.71 13.10
C VAL A 59 4.72 1.99 12.73
N LYS A 60 4.72 2.34 11.43
CA LYS A 60 4.10 3.57 10.94
C LYS A 60 2.58 3.46 10.90
N LEU A 61 1.89 4.52 11.33
CA LEU A 61 0.44 4.62 11.21
C LEU A 61 0.09 5.11 9.80
N SER A 62 -0.68 4.32 9.08
CA SER A 62 -1.15 4.60 7.72
C SER A 62 -2.67 4.52 7.65
N THR A 63 -3.27 5.30 6.77
CA THR A 63 -4.70 5.20 6.45
C THR A 63 -4.96 5.43 4.96
N VAL A 64 -6.21 5.35 4.56
CA VAL A 64 -6.66 5.49 3.17
C VAL A 64 -7.41 6.80 2.96
N ILE A 65 -7.31 7.36 1.73
CA ILE A 65 -7.93 8.63 1.34
C ILE A 65 -8.74 8.42 0.06
N GLY A 66 -10.01 8.88 0.07
CA GLY A 66 -10.93 8.72 -1.06
C GLY A 66 -11.24 7.26 -1.37
N PHE A 67 -11.17 6.41 -0.39
CA PHE A 67 -11.17 4.96 -0.53
C PHE A 67 -12.59 4.36 -0.48
N PRO A 68 -12.90 3.27 -1.24
CA PRO A 68 -12.00 2.59 -2.18
C PRO A 68 -12.09 3.09 -3.62
N HIS A 69 -12.97 4.03 -3.97
CA HIS A 69 -13.34 4.34 -5.35
C HIS A 69 -12.59 5.53 -5.96
N GLY A 70 -11.94 6.37 -5.19
CA GLY A 70 -11.20 7.54 -5.66
C GLY A 70 -12.06 8.67 -6.26
N SER A 71 -13.39 8.54 -6.24
CA SER A 71 -14.33 9.43 -6.93
C SER A 71 -14.74 10.69 -6.15
N ASN A 72 -14.20 10.86 -4.94
CA ASN A 72 -14.44 12.05 -4.12
C ASN A 72 -13.86 13.30 -4.79
N LYS A 73 -14.46 14.46 -4.53
CA LYS A 73 -13.87 15.75 -4.91
C LYS A 73 -12.52 15.95 -4.19
N THR A 74 -11.58 16.58 -4.86
CA THR A 74 -10.24 16.89 -4.29
C THR A 74 -10.33 17.57 -2.93
N ALA A 75 -11.25 18.54 -2.75
CA ALA A 75 -11.46 19.21 -1.47
C ALA A 75 -11.85 18.25 -0.33
N VAL A 76 -12.59 17.17 -0.64
CA VAL A 76 -12.97 16.15 0.35
C VAL A 76 -11.76 15.28 0.69
N LYS A 77 -10.97 14.86 -0.31
CA LYS A 77 -9.72 14.11 -0.08
C LYS A 77 -8.71 14.92 0.74
N LEU A 78 -8.59 16.22 0.48
CA LEU A 78 -7.74 17.13 1.27
C LEU A 78 -8.20 17.25 2.72
N LEU A 79 -9.50 17.37 2.95
CA LEU A 79 -10.05 17.41 4.31
C LEU A 79 -9.79 16.09 5.05
N GLU A 80 -10.06 14.95 4.39
CA GLU A 80 -9.81 13.62 4.94
C GLU A 80 -8.32 13.42 5.26
N ALA A 81 -7.43 13.81 4.34
CA ALA A 81 -5.98 13.76 4.56
C ALA A 81 -5.53 14.66 5.74
N GLY A 82 -6.09 15.87 5.84
CA GLY A 82 -5.81 16.80 6.94
C GLY A 82 -6.17 16.19 8.30
N ILE A 83 -7.41 15.69 8.42
CA ILE A 83 -7.89 15.01 9.65
C ILE A 83 -7.03 13.79 9.97
N ALA A 84 -6.72 12.95 8.98
CA ALA A 84 -5.89 11.77 9.17
C ALA A 84 -4.49 12.11 9.72
N MET A 85 -3.85 13.16 9.19
CA MET A 85 -2.56 13.63 9.67
C MET A 85 -2.64 14.25 11.07
N ASP A 86 -3.73 14.91 11.40
CA ASP A 86 -3.96 15.46 12.76
C ASP A 86 -4.14 14.34 13.79
N GLU A 87 -4.67 13.19 13.37
CA GLU A 87 -4.81 11.97 14.20
C GLU A 87 -3.55 11.07 14.20
N GLY A 88 -2.46 11.53 13.58
CA GLY A 88 -1.13 10.90 13.66
C GLY A 88 -0.76 9.99 12.50
N ALA A 89 -1.53 9.96 11.40
CA ALA A 89 -1.12 9.25 10.20
C ALA A 89 0.16 9.86 9.60
N VAL A 90 1.15 9.03 9.31
CA VAL A 90 2.43 9.40 8.69
C VAL A 90 2.60 8.84 7.29
N GLU A 91 1.64 8.04 6.84
CA GLU A 91 1.53 7.50 5.48
C GLU A 91 0.05 7.55 5.04
N LEU A 92 -0.22 8.01 3.82
CA LEU A 92 -1.55 8.11 3.24
C LEU A 92 -1.63 7.29 1.95
N ASP A 93 -2.56 6.34 1.89
CA ASP A 93 -2.82 5.53 0.69
C ASP A 93 -4.06 6.12 -0.02
N MET A 94 -3.88 7.09 -0.92
CA MET A 94 -4.98 7.71 -1.65
C MET A 94 -5.36 6.92 -2.89
N VAL A 95 -6.66 6.85 -3.22
CA VAL A 95 -7.11 6.31 -4.51
C VAL A 95 -7.20 7.45 -5.53
N LEU A 96 -6.56 7.27 -6.70
CA LEU A 96 -6.72 8.21 -7.81
C LEU A 96 -8.18 8.18 -8.34
N ASN A 97 -8.57 9.21 -9.09
CA ASN A 97 -9.90 9.20 -9.71
C ASN A 97 -9.91 8.30 -10.95
N ILE A 98 -10.28 7.03 -10.74
CA ILE A 98 -10.23 5.95 -11.73
C ILE A 98 -11.02 6.34 -12.99
N GLY A 99 -12.27 6.80 -12.81
CA GLY A 99 -13.14 7.17 -13.93
C GLY A 99 -12.58 8.34 -14.75
N ARG A 100 -11.93 9.31 -14.12
CA ARG A 100 -11.29 10.43 -14.81
C ARG A 100 -10.03 10.01 -15.55
N LEU A 101 -9.24 9.11 -14.97
CA LEU A 101 -8.09 8.53 -15.67
C LEU A 101 -8.54 7.79 -16.94
N ILE A 102 -9.57 6.95 -16.86
CA ILE A 102 -10.14 6.22 -18.01
C ILE A 102 -10.69 7.19 -19.05
N SER A 103 -11.28 8.31 -18.65
CA SER A 103 -11.82 9.34 -19.54
C SER A 103 -10.74 10.19 -20.23
N GLY A 104 -9.46 10.05 -19.85
CA GLY A 104 -8.37 10.88 -20.34
C GLY A 104 -8.27 12.28 -19.71
N ASP A 105 -8.99 12.53 -18.61
CA ASP A 105 -8.96 13.81 -17.85
C ASP A 105 -7.66 13.90 -17.02
N PHE A 106 -6.52 13.78 -17.65
CA PHE A 106 -5.21 13.60 -17.00
C PHE A 106 -4.79 14.79 -16.13
N ASP A 107 -5.06 16.02 -16.59
CA ASP A 107 -4.74 17.22 -15.81
C ASP A 107 -5.51 17.26 -14.47
N LEU A 108 -6.76 16.80 -14.49
CA LEU A 108 -7.57 16.70 -13.28
C LEU A 108 -7.03 15.62 -12.33
N VAL A 109 -6.64 14.47 -12.88
CA VAL A 109 -6.08 13.36 -12.08
C VAL A 109 -4.76 13.78 -11.46
N GLU A 110 -3.87 14.43 -12.21
CA GLU A 110 -2.59 14.93 -11.72
C GLU A 110 -2.79 16.00 -10.63
N ALA A 111 -3.67 16.96 -10.86
CA ALA A 111 -3.99 18.00 -9.89
C ALA A 111 -4.58 17.45 -8.58
N ASP A 112 -5.44 16.41 -8.67
CA ASP A 112 -6.01 15.72 -7.51
C ASP A 112 -4.93 15.02 -6.67
N ILE A 113 -4.02 14.28 -7.32
CA ILE A 113 -2.88 13.64 -6.66
C ILE A 113 -1.94 14.68 -6.04
N LYS A 114 -1.56 15.68 -6.84
CA LYS A 114 -0.62 16.73 -6.40
C LYS A 114 -1.12 17.49 -5.19
N ALA A 115 -2.41 17.81 -5.14
CA ALA A 115 -2.98 18.54 -4.01
C ALA A 115 -2.83 17.76 -2.69
N VAL A 116 -3.05 16.44 -2.70
CA VAL A 116 -2.88 15.58 -1.51
C VAL A 116 -1.38 15.42 -1.19
N VAL A 117 -0.54 15.23 -2.21
CA VAL A 117 0.92 15.11 -2.03
C VAL A 117 1.51 16.37 -1.40
N ASP A 118 1.19 17.55 -1.93
CA ASP A 118 1.70 18.82 -1.41
C ASP A 118 1.28 19.04 0.06
N ALA A 119 0.03 18.75 0.40
CA ALA A 119 -0.47 18.85 1.76
C ALA A 119 0.22 17.86 2.73
N ALA A 120 0.47 16.63 2.27
CA ALA A 120 1.13 15.59 3.06
C ALA A 120 2.64 15.90 3.25
N HIS A 121 3.33 16.27 2.16
CA HIS A 121 4.77 16.59 2.20
C HIS A 121 5.09 17.80 3.07
N ALA A 122 4.19 18.80 3.12
CA ALA A 122 4.33 19.94 4.05
C ALA A 122 4.39 19.51 5.54
N ARG A 123 3.95 18.28 5.83
CA ARG A 123 3.93 17.67 7.17
C ARG A 123 4.87 16.44 7.30
N ASN A 124 5.75 16.21 6.32
CA ASN A 124 6.64 15.05 6.22
C ASN A 124 5.89 13.70 6.22
N VAL A 125 4.69 13.66 5.63
CA VAL A 125 3.87 12.47 5.47
C VAL A 125 3.99 11.97 4.03
N ILE A 126 4.20 10.67 3.82
CA ILE A 126 4.33 10.08 2.49
C ILE A 126 2.96 9.72 1.89
N VAL A 127 2.88 9.74 0.56
CA VAL A 127 1.66 9.42 -0.17
C VAL A 127 1.89 8.24 -1.10
N LYS A 128 0.97 7.25 -1.03
CA LYS A 128 0.93 6.11 -1.93
C LYS A 128 -0.36 6.20 -2.75
N VAL A 129 -0.25 6.16 -4.08
CA VAL A 129 -1.40 6.34 -4.98
C VAL A 129 -1.88 4.98 -5.48
N ILE A 130 -3.11 4.62 -5.11
CA ILE A 130 -3.79 3.39 -5.52
C ILE A 130 -4.41 3.61 -6.90
N PHE A 131 -4.04 2.76 -7.86
CA PHE A 131 -4.53 2.83 -9.24
C PHE A 131 -5.83 2.06 -9.44
N GLU A 132 -6.01 0.97 -8.71
CA GLU A 132 -7.03 -0.06 -8.93
C GLU A 132 -6.87 -0.71 -10.30
N ASN A 133 -5.75 -1.41 -10.48
CA ASN A 133 -5.30 -2.00 -11.74
C ASN A 133 -6.35 -2.89 -12.42
N ALA A 134 -7.26 -3.49 -11.64
CA ALA A 134 -8.35 -4.32 -12.14
C ALA A 134 -9.24 -3.62 -13.20
N TYR A 135 -9.29 -2.29 -13.18
CA TYR A 135 -10.11 -1.49 -14.11
C TYR A 135 -9.30 -0.82 -15.23
N LEU A 136 -7.97 -0.99 -15.25
CA LEU A 136 -7.07 -0.26 -16.14
C LEU A 136 -6.36 -1.19 -17.12
N ASN A 137 -6.20 -0.72 -18.36
CA ASN A 137 -5.28 -1.34 -19.30
C ASN A 137 -3.84 -0.85 -19.06
N ASP A 138 -2.87 -1.45 -19.75
CA ASP A 138 -1.45 -1.16 -19.56
C ASP A 138 -1.05 0.28 -19.93
N GLU A 139 -1.69 0.88 -20.96
CA GLU A 139 -1.49 2.28 -21.33
C GLU A 139 -1.94 3.21 -20.19
N GLN A 140 -3.09 2.95 -19.58
CA GLN A 140 -3.62 3.72 -18.47
C GLN A 140 -2.76 3.57 -17.21
N LYS A 141 -2.24 2.37 -16.91
CA LYS A 141 -1.30 2.14 -15.81
C LYS A 141 0.01 2.90 -16.02
N ASN A 142 0.57 2.87 -17.23
CA ASN A 142 1.77 3.65 -17.59
C ASN A 142 1.52 5.16 -17.42
N LYS A 143 0.36 5.64 -17.90
CA LYS A 143 -0.02 7.05 -17.74
C LYS A 143 -0.16 7.43 -16.27
N ALA A 144 -0.80 6.60 -15.43
CA ALA A 144 -0.93 6.83 -14.01
C ALA A 144 0.44 6.90 -13.30
N CYS A 145 1.41 6.05 -13.67
CA CYS A 145 2.78 6.13 -13.16
C CYS A 145 3.42 7.49 -13.48
N ALA A 146 3.28 7.97 -14.73
CA ALA A 146 3.80 9.26 -15.14
C ALA A 146 3.15 10.44 -14.38
N LEU A 147 1.82 10.41 -14.19
CA LEU A 147 1.10 11.44 -13.43
C LEU A 147 1.52 11.44 -11.95
N CYS A 148 1.70 10.27 -11.34
CA CYS A 148 2.20 10.16 -9.95
C CYS A 148 3.61 10.72 -9.80
N ALA A 149 4.50 10.42 -10.75
CA ALA A 149 5.87 10.94 -10.75
C ALA A 149 5.87 12.48 -10.89
N SER A 150 5.07 13.04 -11.81
CA SER A 150 4.91 14.48 -12.00
C SER A 150 4.31 15.16 -10.77
N ALA A 151 3.33 14.53 -10.12
CA ALA A 151 2.69 15.03 -8.91
C ALA A 151 3.58 14.91 -7.65
N GLY A 152 4.71 14.18 -7.72
CA GLY A 152 5.64 13.99 -6.61
C GLY A 152 5.22 12.90 -5.61
N ALA A 153 4.38 11.95 -5.99
CA ALA A 153 3.98 10.84 -5.12
C ALA A 153 5.17 9.94 -4.76
N ASP A 154 5.17 9.41 -3.53
CA ASP A 154 6.25 8.55 -3.03
C ASP A 154 6.12 7.10 -3.51
N PHE A 155 4.89 6.65 -3.73
CA PHE A 155 4.59 5.30 -4.19
C PHE A 155 3.45 5.28 -5.21
N VAL A 156 3.55 4.32 -6.13
CA VAL A 156 2.42 3.77 -6.88
C VAL A 156 1.99 2.46 -6.27
N LYS A 157 0.68 2.23 -6.10
CA LYS A 157 0.10 1.04 -5.47
C LYS A 157 -0.92 0.41 -6.41
N THR A 158 -0.90 -0.93 -6.52
CA THR A 158 -1.75 -1.63 -7.49
C THR A 158 -3.24 -1.54 -7.19
N SER A 159 -3.66 -1.81 -5.94
CA SER A 159 -5.05 -2.17 -5.67
C SER A 159 -5.52 -1.71 -4.29
N SER A 160 -6.83 -1.48 -4.17
CA SER A 160 -7.50 -1.26 -2.89
C SER A 160 -7.71 -2.56 -2.11
N GLY A 161 -7.93 -3.66 -2.83
CA GLY A 161 -8.39 -4.94 -2.32
C GLY A 161 -9.91 -5.15 -2.45
N TYR A 162 -10.65 -4.16 -2.97
CA TYR A 162 -12.12 -4.24 -3.14
C TYR A 162 -12.57 -4.46 -4.58
N ALA A 163 -11.63 -4.49 -5.53
CA ALA A 163 -11.92 -4.85 -6.91
C ALA A 163 -11.84 -6.38 -7.13
N PRO A 164 -12.31 -6.89 -8.28
CA PRO A 164 -12.33 -8.32 -8.57
C PRO A 164 -10.97 -9.00 -8.58
N SER A 165 -9.87 -8.25 -8.80
CA SER A 165 -8.51 -8.79 -8.80
C SER A 165 -7.55 -7.89 -8.00
N GLY A 166 -6.43 -8.48 -7.55
CA GLY A 166 -5.36 -7.79 -6.83
C GLY A 166 -4.11 -7.56 -7.70
N ALA A 167 -2.95 -7.53 -7.05
CA ALA A 167 -1.66 -7.37 -7.73
C ALA A 167 -1.33 -8.59 -8.59
N THR A 168 -0.69 -8.36 -9.74
CA THR A 168 -0.08 -9.38 -10.58
C THR A 168 1.40 -9.08 -10.79
N ILE A 169 2.23 -10.09 -11.00
CA ILE A 169 3.66 -9.90 -11.29
C ILE A 169 3.86 -9.06 -12.56
N ALA A 170 3.01 -9.28 -13.58
CA ALA A 170 3.04 -8.49 -14.81
C ALA A 170 2.80 -6.99 -14.55
N ASP A 171 1.77 -6.65 -13.77
CA ASP A 171 1.49 -5.26 -13.39
C ASP A 171 2.63 -4.64 -12.59
N LEU A 172 3.20 -5.38 -11.65
CA LEU A 172 4.29 -4.87 -10.82
C LEU A 172 5.55 -4.60 -11.65
N LYS A 173 5.90 -5.49 -12.59
CA LYS A 173 6.99 -5.28 -13.56
C LYS A 173 6.73 -4.02 -14.41
N LEU A 174 5.50 -3.87 -14.93
CA LEU A 174 5.08 -2.71 -15.72
C LEU A 174 5.19 -1.42 -14.91
N MET A 175 4.61 -1.38 -13.70
CA MET A 175 4.61 -0.18 -12.84
C MET A 175 6.03 0.19 -12.39
N ARG A 176 6.90 -0.81 -12.10
CA ARG A 176 8.30 -0.53 -11.77
C ARG A 176 9.05 0.07 -12.97
N ALA A 177 8.87 -0.49 -14.16
CA ALA A 177 9.52 0.01 -15.37
C ALA A 177 9.03 1.41 -15.79
N ALA A 178 7.75 1.72 -15.54
CA ALA A 178 7.14 3.01 -15.87
C ALA A 178 7.39 4.12 -14.84
N SER A 179 7.92 3.78 -13.66
CA SER A 179 8.15 4.75 -12.59
C SER A 179 9.64 5.09 -12.48
N PRO A 180 10.01 6.35 -12.21
CA PRO A 180 11.39 6.71 -11.92
C PRO A 180 11.85 6.13 -10.57
N ASP A 181 13.15 6.08 -10.31
CA ASP A 181 13.73 5.42 -9.12
C ASP A 181 13.22 6.00 -7.79
N HIS A 182 12.90 7.28 -7.74
CA HIS A 182 12.39 7.92 -6.53
C HIS A 182 10.93 7.57 -6.22
N VAL A 183 10.17 7.04 -7.19
CA VAL A 183 8.80 6.55 -6.99
C VAL A 183 8.84 5.05 -6.78
N ARG A 184 8.49 4.62 -5.59
CA ARG A 184 8.52 3.21 -5.18
C ARG A 184 7.23 2.49 -5.58
N VAL A 185 7.25 1.16 -5.58
CA VAL A 185 6.08 0.33 -5.92
C VAL A 185 5.60 -0.44 -4.69
N LYS A 186 4.27 -0.41 -4.47
CA LYS A 186 3.58 -1.21 -3.45
C LYS A 186 2.63 -2.20 -4.12
N ALA A 187 2.82 -3.48 -3.82
CA ALA A 187 1.85 -4.54 -4.17
C ALA A 187 0.72 -4.57 -3.13
N ALA A 188 -0.51 -4.72 -3.57
CA ALA A 188 -1.67 -4.92 -2.68
C ALA A 188 -2.76 -5.76 -3.37
N GLY A 189 -3.50 -6.54 -2.55
CA GLY A 189 -4.47 -7.52 -3.05
C GLY A 189 -3.78 -8.83 -3.44
N GLY A 190 -4.13 -9.93 -2.77
CA GLY A 190 -3.62 -11.26 -3.08
C GLY A 190 -2.27 -11.66 -2.47
N VAL A 191 -1.59 -10.79 -1.73
CA VAL A 191 -0.30 -11.09 -1.08
C VAL A 191 -0.56 -11.83 0.25
N ARG A 192 -0.47 -13.17 0.23
CA ARG A 192 -0.86 -14.02 1.38
C ARG A 192 0.25 -14.96 1.88
N THR A 193 1.33 -15.11 1.14
CA THR A 193 2.43 -16.04 1.45
C THR A 193 3.78 -15.34 1.42
N LEU A 194 4.79 -15.95 2.05
CA LEU A 194 6.16 -15.46 1.96
C LEU A 194 6.66 -15.43 0.50
N ASP A 195 6.35 -16.48 -0.27
CA ASP A 195 6.79 -16.55 -1.67
C ASP A 195 6.17 -15.42 -2.51
N ALA A 196 4.90 -15.03 -2.23
CA ALA A 196 4.30 -13.87 -2.87
C ALA A 196 5.05 -12.56 -2.51
N VAL A 197 5.47 -12.38 -1.25
CA VAL A 197 6.29 -11.21 -0.84
C VAL A 197 7.67 -11.23 -1.50
N LEU A 198 8.32 -12.39 -1.55
CA LEU A 198 9.62 -12.54 -2.21
C LEU A 198 9.51 -12.25 -3.72
N ALA A 199 8.45 -12.71 -4.39
CA ALA A 199 8.19 -12.41 -5.79
C ALA A 199 7.98 -10.89 -6.02
N CYS A 200 7.18 -10.23 -5.17
CA CYS A 200 7.03 -8.78 -5.22
C CYS A 200 8.37 -8.06 -5.04
N ARG A 201 9.20 -8.52 -4.08
CA ARG A 201 10.54 -7.99 -3.83
C ARG A 201 11.44 -8.14 -5.06
N ALA A 202 11.46 -9.32 -5.68
CA ALA A 202 12.28 -9.63 -6.85
C ALA A 202 11.98 -8.74 -8.07
N VAL A 203 10.74 -8.25 -8.20
CA VAL A 203 10.36 -7.28 -9.26
C VAL A 203 10.50 -5.82 -8.82
N GLY A 204 11.12 -5.55 -7.67
CA GLY A 204 11.44 -4.20 -7.21
C GLY A 204 10.38 -3.52 -6.36
N CYS A 205 9.37 -4.25 -5.84
CA CYS A 205 8.48 -3.69 -4.84
C CYS A 205 9.20 -3.52 -3.50
N THR A 206 8.92 -2.43 -2.82
CA THR A 206 9.46 -2.15 -1.48
C THR A 206 8.43 -2.28 -0.38
N ARG A 207 7.14 -2.41 -0.73
CA ARG A 207 6.03 -2.61 0.21
C ARG A 207 5.01 -3.62 -0.34
N CYS A 208 4.38 -4.32 0.58
CA CYS A 208 3.28 -5.25 0.31
C CYS A 208 2.15 -5.03 1.31
N GLY A 209 0.94 -4.75 0.83
CA GLY A 209 -0.26 -4.75 1.66
C GLY A 209 -0.71 -6.19 1.92
N ALA A 210 -0.76 -6.62 3.17
CA ALA A 210 -1.12 -7.99 3.53
C ALA A 210 -1.92 -8.04 4.83
N THR A 211 -2.80 -9.05 4.95
CA THR A 211 -3.49 -9.41 6.21
C THR A 211 -2.85 -10.64 6.88
N ALA A 212 -2.06 -11.41 6.12
CA ALA A 212 -1.45 -12.68 6.57
C ALA A 212 -0.08 -12.49 7.23
N THR A 213 0.15 -11.37 7.91
CA THR A 213 1.45 -10.99 8.50
C THR A 213 2.08 -12.10 9.34
N ILE A 214 1.31 -12.75 10.20
CA ILE A 214 1.80 -13.83 11.09
C ILE A 214 2.42 -14.95 10.25
N ALA A 215 1.65 -15.50 9.30
CA ALA A 215 2.10 -16.62 8.48
C ALA A 215 3.33 -16.26 7.61
N ILE A 216 3.36 -15.05 7.08
CA ILE A 216 4.46 -14.55 6.23
C ILE A 216 5.74 -14.43 7.05
N VAL A 217 5.68 -13.76 8.22
CA VAL A 217 6.89 -13.49 9.02
C VAL A 217 7.39 -14.74 9.72
N GLU A 218 6.51 -15.58 10.26
CA GLU A 218 6.92 -16.84 10.90
C GLU A 218 7.56 -17.81 9.90
N GLU A 219 7.07 -17.89 8.65
CA GLU A 219 7.72 -18.68 7.61
C GLU A 219 9.08 -18.06 7.21
N ALA A 220 9.18 -16.72 7.18
CA ALA A 220 10.46 -16.05 6.93
C ALA A 220 11.49 -16.34 8.03
N GLU A 221 11.10 -16.27 9.30
CA GLU A 221 11.96 -16.64 10.44
C GLU A 221 12.42 -18.11 10.38
N LYS A 222 11.51 -19.01 10.02
CA LYS A 222 11.82 -20.43 9.85
C LYS A 222 12.83 -20.67 8.74
N ARG A 223 12.63 -20.04 7.55
CA ARG A 223 13.57 -20.16 6.43
C ARG A 223 14.92 -19.48 6.73
N GLU A 224 14.91 -18.36 7.44
CA GLU A 224 16.13 -17.68 7.87
C GLU A 224 16.97 -18.58 8.79
N LYS A 225 16.36 -19.18 9.82
CA LYS A 225 17.02 -20.14 10.72
C LYS A 225 17.56 -21.37 10.00
N ALA A 226 16.88 -21.81 8.94
CA ALA A 226 17.31 -22.93 8.10
C ALA A 226 18.35 -22.54 7.03
N GLY A 227 18.67 -21.26 6.86
CA GLY A 227 19.54 -20.76 5.80
C GLY A 227 18.94 -20.86 4.38
N THR A 228 17.60 -20.93 4.28
CA THR A 228 16.85 -21.11 3.02
C THR A 228 16.03 -19.88 2.63
N LEU A 229 16.14 -18.78 3.36
CA LEU A 229 15.52 -17.50 3.00
C LEU A 229 16.34 -16.80 1.93
N VAL A 230 15.98 -17.02 0.68
CA VAL A 230 16.70 -16.52 -0.51
C VAL A 230 15.76 -15.84 -1.49
N GLU A 231 16.31 -15.06 -2.43
CA GLU A 231 15.54 -14.54 -3.57
C GLU A 231 14.96 -15.69 -4.39
N ILE A 232 13.81 -15.45 -4.98
CA ILE A 232 13.13 -16.43 -5.85
C ILE A 232 12.92 -15.84 -7.24
N ASP A 233 12.68 -16.70 -8.22
CA ASP A 233 12.18 -16.29 -9.51
C ASP A 233 10.71 -15.80 -9.33
N PRO A 234 10.41 -14.52 -9.62
CA PRO A 234 9.08 -13.97 -9.39
C PRO A 234 7.98 -14.67 -10.19
N ASP A 235 8.33 -15.28 -11.32
CA ASP A 235 7.35 -15.96 -12.18
C ASP A 235 6.97 -17.36 -11.64
N THR A 236 7.62 -17.84 -10.58
CA THR A 236 7.28 -19.12 -9.91
C THR A 236 6.25 -18.98 -8.79
N ALA A 237 5.98 -17.76 -8.32
CA ALA A 237 5.02 -17.52 -7.24
C ALA A 237 3.71 -16.96 -7.77
N ALA A 238 2.60 -17.59 -7.40
CA ALA A 238 1.28 -17.06 -7.66
C ALA A 238 0.95 -15.97 -6.62
N LEU A 239 0.57 -14.78 -7.07
CA LEU A 239 -0.20 -13.84 -6.26
C LEU A 239 -1.65 -14.35 -6.23
N GLY A 240 -2.27 -14.37 -5.03
CA GLY A 240 -3.65 -14.78 -4.89
C GLY A 240 -4.62 -13.82 -5.57
N GLU A 241 -5.85 -14.26 -5.81
CA GLU A 241 -6.95 -13.37 -6.19
C GLU A 241 -7.21 -12.31 -5.10
N GLY A 242 -7.91 -11.22 -5.44
CA GLY A 242 -8.32 -10.18 -4.49
C GLY A 242 -9.01 -10.71 -3.22
N TYR A 243 -9.64 -9.83 -2.41
CA TYR A 243 -10.34 -10.25 -1.18
C TYR A 243 -11.51 -11.20 -1.46
#